data_75d4600e95bdc9472440830f14a5d833
#
_entry.id   75d4600e95bdc9472440830f14a5d833
#
_cell.length_a   1.000
_cell.length_b   1.000
_cell.length_c   1.000
_cell.angle_alpha   90.00
_cell.angle_beta   90.00
_cell.angle_gamma   90.00
#
_symmetry.space_group_name_H-M   'P 1'
#
loop_
_entity.id
_entity.type
_entity.pdbx_description
1 polymer ?
#
loop_
_entity_poly.entity_id
_entity_poly.type
_entity_poly.pdbx_seq_one_letter_code
_entity_poly.pdbx_strand_id
1 'polypeptide(L)'
;KYTIFSGMGAVLILSGIYYMLAYIGATTQTVFANGGALLHAVASDLIGPAGGIVLGMSVFLACMTTAIGLTTSFANYFHELIPQLSYRRITAIVCLFSFAVSNVGLSYMITISQPVLMMIYPVLIVLIVLSFGHKWIGRRKMVYIFSMVVAFGIAFINAMEGVGIELGMLTEWAKKLPLYELHLGWMLPAAGGALLGLLPFWKKKEIEN
;
A
#
# COMPACT_ATOMS: atom_id res chain seq x y z
N LYS A 1 -20.52 -7.01 -14.22
CA LYS A 1 -19.74 -7.73 -15.26
C LYS A 1 -18.61 -6.85 -15.82
N TYR A 2 -18.92 -5.62 -16.26
CA TYR A 2 -17.90 -4.70 -16.84
C TYR A 2 -16.74 -4.40 -15.89
N THR A 3 -16.99 -4.22 -14.59
CA THR A 3 -15.97 -3.98 -13.57
C THR A 3 -14.94 -5.13 -13.46
N ILE A 4 -15.42 -6.38 -13.60
CA ILE A 4 -14.53 -7.56 -13.55
C ILE A 4 -13.63 -7.60 -14.79
N PHE A 5 -14.20 -7.40 -15.98
CA PHE A 5 -13.41 -7.38 -17.22
C PHE A 5 -12.39 -6.23 -17.24
N SER A 6 -12.79 -5.03 -16.79
CA SER A 6 -11.88 -3.90 -16.65
C SER A 6 -10.76 -4.19 -15.64
N GLY A 7 -11.10 -4.79 -14.50
CA GLY A 7 -10.11 -5.18 -13.49
C GLY A 7 -9.13 -6.24 -14.00
N MET A 8 -9.62 -7.28 -14.69
CA MET A 8 -8.77 -8.30 -15.29
C MET A 8 -7.83 -7.71 -16.35
N GLY A 9 -8.36 -6.85 -17.23
CA GLY A 9 -7.55 -6.17 -18.23
C GLY A 9 -6.46 -5.31 -17.60
N ALA A 10 -6.78 -4.54 -16.56
CA ALA A 10 -5.81 -3.74 -15.84
C ALA A 10 -4.70 -4.59 -15.20
N VAL A 11 -5.06 -5.71 -14.55
CA VAL A 11 -4.10 -6.63 -13.93
C VAL A 11 -3.15 -7.23 -14.97
N LEU A 12 -3.65 -7.66 -16.12
CA LEU A 12 -2.82 -8.24 -17.19
C LEU A 12 -1.82 -7.21 -17.74
N ILE A 13 -2.28 -5.99 -18.00
CA ILE A 13 -1.40 -4.92 -18.51
C ILE A 13 -0.34 -4.56 -17.46
N LEU A 14 -0.74 -4.38 -16.19
CA LEU A 14 0.19 -4.08 -15.12
C LEU A 14 1.21 -5.21 -14.90
N SER A 15 0.78 -6.47 -14.95
CA SER A 15 1.68 -7.61 -14.83
C SER A 15 2.74 -7.63 -15.93
N GLY A 16 2.34 -7.30 -17.16
CA GLY A 16 3.26 -7.16 -18.30
C GLY A 16 4.29 -6.05 -18.07
N ILE A 17 3.83 -4.88 -17.62
CA ILE A 17 4.71 -3.75 -17.31
C ILE A 17 5.70 -4.10 -16.19
N TYR A 18 5.22 -4.69 -15.09
CA TYR A 18 6.09 -5.09 -13.98
C TYR A 18 7.10 -6.17 -14.38
N TYR A 19 6.70 -7.11 -15.23
CA TYR A 19 7.63 -8.10 -15.78
C TYR A 19 8.75 -7.44 -16.59
N MET A 20 8.42 -6.47 -17.46
CA MET A 20 9.43 -5.73 -18.22
C MET A 20 10.36 -4.92 -17.31
N LEU A 21 9.83 -4.26 -16.29
CA LEU A 21 10.63 -3.53 -15.31
C LEU A 21 11.56 -4.45 -14.52
N ALA A 22 11.06 -5.61 -14.09
CA ALA A 22 11.86 -6.62 -13.40
C ALA A 22 12.98 -7.17 -14.30
N TYR A 23 12.69 -7.39 -15.58
CA TYR A 23 13.67 -7.83 -16.55
C TYR A 23 14.78 -6.78 -16.75
N ILE A 24 14.43 -5.50 -16.88
CA ILE A 24 15.40 -4.39 -16.94
C ILE A 24 16.27 -4.37 -15.69
N GLY A 25 15.66 -4.47 -14.49
CA GLY A 25 16.41 -4.50 -13.23
C GLY A 25 17.34 -5.70 -13.12
N ALA A 26 16.93 -6.88 -13.59
CA ALA A 26 17.74 -8.10 -13.54
C ALA A 26 18.91 -8.10 -14.54
N THR A 27 18.76 -7.45 -15.69
CA THR A 27 19.78 -7.37 -16.73
C THR A 27 20.80 -6.26 -16.50
N THR A 28 20.48 -5.29 -15.67
CA THR A 28 21.36 -4.17 -15.36
C THR A 28 22.38 -4.57 -14.29
N GLN A 29 23.66 -4.50 -14.62
CA GLN A 29 24.76 -4.88 -13.71
C GLN A 29 25.18 -3.77 -12.75
N THR A 30 24.68 -2.55 -12.92
CA THR A 30 25.01 -1.38 -12.10
C THR A 30 23.95 -1.12 -11.05
N VAL A 31 24.38 -0.75 -9.84
CA VAL A 31 23.47 -0.39 -8.74
C VAL A 31 23.12 1.10 -8.86
N PHE A 32 21.85 1.40 -8.99
CA PHE A 32 21.32 2.77 -9.04
C PHE A 32 20.71 3.18 -7.70
N ALA A 33 20.72 4.47 -7.41
CA ALA A 33 20.16 5.00 -6.17
C ALA A 33 18.64 4.76 -6.04
N ASN A 34 17.93 4.72 -7.17
CA ASN A 34 16.50 4.46 -7.23
C ASN A 34 16.07 4.04 -8.65
N GLY A 35 14.84 3.53 -8.78
CA GLY A 35 14.31 3.08 -10.07
C GLY A 35 14.20 4.18 -11.14
N GLY A 36 14.05 5.44 -10.74
CA GLY A 36 14.03 6.57 -11.68
C GLY A 36 15.39 6.77 -12.37
N ALA A 37 16.48 6.67 -11.61
CA ALA A 37 17.85 6.74 -12.13
C ALA A 37 18.16 5.58 -13.08
N LEU A 38 17.71 4.35 -12.73
CA LEU A 38 17.84 3.18 -13.60
C LEU A 38 17.13 3.40 -14.93
N LEU A 39 15.86 3.79 -14.90
CA LEU A 39 15.06 4.00 -16.12
C LEU A 39 15.63 5.12 -16.99
N HIS A 40 16.15 6.19 -16.37
CA HIS A 40 16.79 7.29 -17.09
C HIS A 40 18.05 6.80 -17.83
N ALA A 41 18.91 6.02 -17.17
CA ALA A 41 20.11 5.46 -17.79
C ALA A 41 19.75 4.56 -18.97
N VAL A 42 18.82 3.61 -18.78
CA VAL A 42 18.38 2.69 -19.84
C VAL A 42 17.75 3.44 -21.02
N ALA A 43 16.90 4.44 -20.76
CA ALA A 43 16.29 5.24 -21.82
C ALA A 43 17.33 6.04 -22.61
N SER A 44 18.35 6.57 -21.93
CA SER A 44 19.45 7.30 -22.55
C SER A 44 20.35 6.38 -23.38
N ASP A 45 20.59 5.15 -22.91
CA ASP A 45 21.37 4.15 -23.67
C ASP A 45 20.67 3.69 -24.95
N LEU A 46 19.34 3.53 -24.90
CA LEU A 46 18.54 3.03 -26.03
C LEU A 46 18.28 4.09 -27.10
N ILE A 47 17.99 5.32 -26.70
CA ILE A 47 17.49 6.38 -27.61
C ILE A 47 18.44 7.60 -27.64
N GLY A 48 19.54 7.54 -26.88
CA GLY A 48 20.45 8.67 -26.72
C GLY A 48 19.87 9.78 -25.84
N PRO A 49 20.36 11.05 -25.96
CA PRO A 49 19.92 12.16 -25.11
C PRO A 49 18.40 12.43 -25.15
N ALA A 50 17.74 12.10 -26.27
CA ALA A 50 16.28 12.23 -26.40
C ALA A 50 15.52 11.26 -25.50
N GLY A 51 16.11 10.11 -25.14
CA GLY A 51 15.48 9.11 -24.27
C GLY A 51 15.13 9.65 -22.90
N GLY A 52 16.03 10.41 -22.30
CA GLY A 52 15.78 11.07 -21.01
C GLY A 52 14.63 12.08 -21.04
N ILE A 53 14.49 12.83 -22.15
CA ILE A 53 13.40 13.80 -22.33
C ILE A 53 12.07 13.09 -22.48
N VAL A 54 12.00 12.06 -23.33
CA VAL A 54 10.78 11.27 -23.55
C VAL A 54 10.33 10.57 -22.28
N LEU A 55 11.27 9.97 -21.55
CA LEU A 55 10.97 9.36 -20.24
C LEU A 55 10.46 10.40 -19.26
N GLY A 56 11.14 11.55 -19.13
CA GLY A 56 10.75 12.63 -18.23
C GLY A 56 9.34 13.15 -18.50
N MET A 57 8.99 13.37 -19.77
CA MET A 57 7.64 13.77 -20.17
C MET A 57 6.61 12.70 -19.84
N SER A 58 6.91 11.43 -20.11
CA SER A 58 6.00 10.32 -19.83
C SER A 58 5.74 10.18 -18.33
N VAL A 59 6.78 10.23 -17.51
CA VAL A 59 6.67 10.18 -16.03
C VAL A 59 5.91 11.39 -15.51
N PHE A 60 6.20 12.59 -16.02
CA PHE A 60 5.49 13.81 -15.61
C PHE A 60 3.99 13.70 -15.89
N LEU A 61 3.58 13.28 -17.07
CA LEU A 61 2.17 13.11 -17.42
C LEU A 61 1.49 12.03 -16.59
N ALA A 62 2.16 10.90 -16.35
CA ALA A 62 1.66 9.83 -15.49
C ALA A 62 1.48 10.31 -14.04
N CYS A 63 2.45 11.02 -13.48
CA CYS A 63 2.35 11.60 -12.13
C CYS A 63 1.24 12.65 -12.04
N MET A 64 1.09 13.50 -13.04
CA MET A 64 0.03 14.52 -13.09
C MET A 64 -1.36 13.90 -13.08
N THR A 65 -1.62 12.89 -13.91
CA THR A 65 -2.93 12.22 -13.96
C THR A 65 -3.25 11.54 -12.63
N THR A 66 -2.27 10.86 -12.02
CA THR A 66 -2.42 10.22 -10.71
C THR A 66 -2.66 11.24 -9.60
N ALA A 67 -1.88 12.33 -9.57
CA ALA A 67 -2.03 13.39 -8.57
C ALA A 67 -3.41 14.06 -8.63
N ILE A 68 -3.90 14.35 -9.85
CA ILE A 68 -5.25 14.91 -10.03
C ILE A 68 -6.31 13.94 -9.53
N GLY A 69 -6.22 12.66 -9.91
CA GLY A 69 -7.17 11.64 -9.51
C GLY A 69 -7.23 11.44 -7.99
N LEU A 70 -6.06 11.32 -7.34
CA LEU A 70 -5.97 11.14 -5.89
C LEU A 70 -6.45 12.39 -5.13
N THR A 71 -6.02 13.59 -5.56
CA THR A 71 -6.44 14.85 -4.91
C THR A 71 -7.94 15.06 -5.03
N THR A 72 -8.51 14.77 -6.19
CA THR A 72 -9.97 14.87 -6.41
C THR A 72 -10.74 13.90 -5.54
N SER A 73 -10.32 12.64 -5.50
CA SER A 73 -10.96 11.59 -4.68
C SER A 73 -10.88 11.92 -3.20
N PHE A 74 -9.71 12.36 -2.74
CA PHE A 74 -9.48 12.77 -1.36
C PHE A 74 -10.34 13.98 -0.98
N ALA A 75 -10.35 15.00 -1.82
CA ALA A 75 -11.11 16.23 -1.56
C ALA A 75 -12.63 15.97 -1.53
N ASN A 76 -13.15 15.13 -2.43
CA ASN A 76 -14.56 14.73 -2.41
C ASN A 76 -14.90 13.95 -1.13
N TYR A 77 -14.11 12.96 -0.77
CA TYR A 77 -14.34 12.14 0.43
C TYR A 77 -14.35 12.99 1.70
N PHE A 78 -13.37 13.87 1.87
CA PHE A 78 -13.32 14.73 3.06
C PHE A 78 -14.36 15.84 3.06
N HIS A 79 -14.81 16.31 1.90
CA HIS A 79 -15.91 17.25 1.80
C HIS A 79 -17.25 16.63 2.24
N GLU A 80 -17.47 15.35 1.90
CA GLU A 80 -18.65 14.60 2.37
C GLU A 80 -18.58 14.33 3.88
N LEU A 81 -17.38 14.05 4.41
CA LEU A 81 -17.17 13.73 5.82
C LEU A 81 -17.24 14.98 6.70
N ILE A 82 -16.73 16.11 6.21
CA ILE A 82 -16.66 17.39 6.93
C ILE A 82 -17.29 18.50 6.07
N PRO A 83 -18.63 18.67 6.09
CA PRO A 83 -19.33 19.62 5.23
C PRO A 83 -18.92 21.09 5.42
N GLN A 84 -18.31 21.42 6.58
CA GLN A 84 -17.82 22.78 6.89
C GLN A 84 -16.58 23.17 6.07
N LEU A 85 -15.83 22.19 5.54
CA LEU A 85 -14.67 22.42 4.69
C LEU A 85 -15.08 22.36 3.22
N SER A 86 -14.93 23.48 2.51
CA SER A 86 -15.21 23.50 1.08
C SER A 86 -14.19 22.65 0.31
N TYR A 87 -14.62 21.99 -0.76
CA TYR A 87 -13.77 21.23 -1.67
C TYR A 87 -12.49 21.97 -2.07
N ARG A 88 -12.61 23.27 -2.41
CA ARG A 88 -11.46 24.11 -2.79
C ARG A 88 -10.42 24.25 -1.69
N ARG A 89 -10.86 24.39 -0.42
CA ARG A 89 -9.94 24.51 0.72
C ARG A 89 -9.19 23.20 0.94
N ILE A 90 -9.88 22.06 0.89
CA ILE A 90 -9.26 20.75 1.03
C ILE A 90 -8.23 20.53 -0.09
N THR A 91 -8.61 20.78 -1.34
CA THR A 91 -7.69 20.68 -2.48
C THR A 91 -6.46 21.56 -2.31
N ALA A 92 -6.65 22.82 -1.90
CA ALA A 92 -5.54 23.76 -1.68
C ALA A 92 -4.58 23.27 -0.58
N ILE A 93 -5.12 22.75 0.54
CA ILE A 93 -4.31 22.20 1.64
C ILE A 93 -3.51 20.99 1.15
N VAL A 94 -4.13 20.07 0.43
CA VAL A 94 -3.45 18.87 -0.11
C VAL A 94 -2.36 19.27 -1.09
N CYS A 95 -2.63 20.19 -2.01
CA CYS A 95 -1.63 20.66 -2.98
C CYS A 95 -0.46 21.37 -2.29
N LEU A 96 -0.72 22.23 -1.30
CA LEU A 96 0.33 22.93 -0.55
C LEU A 96 1.19 21.96 0.26
N PHE A 97 0.57 20.99 0.93
CA PHE A 97 1.27 19.94 1.66
C PHE A 97 2.14 19.10 0.71
N SER A 98 1.57 18.65 -0.42
CA SER A 98 2.29 17.86 -1.43
C SER A 98 3.46 18.65 -2.01
N PHE A 99 3.29 19.95 -2.26
CA PHE A 99 4.36 20.84 -2.72
C PHE A 99 5.49 20.95 -1.68
N ALA A 100 5.16 21.13 -0.41
CA ALA A 100 6.17 21.18 0.66
C ALA A 100 6.96 19.86 0.75
N VAL A 101 6.27 18.71 0.69
CA VAL A 101 6.88 17.39 0.77
C VAL A 101 7.70 17.06 -0.48
N SER A 102 7.31 17.53 -1.66
CA SER A 102 8.03 17.24 -2.92
C SER A 102 9.49 17.73 -2.94
N ASN A 103 9.82 18.71 -2.10
CA ASN A 103 11.19 19.24 -2.01
C ASN A 103 12.18 18.30 -1.32
N VAL A 104 11.72 17.22 -0.69
CA VAL A 104 12.56 16.30 0.09
C VAL A 104 13.33 15.30 -0.80
N GLY A 105 12.90 15.11 -2.02
CA GLY A 105 13.51 14.21 -2.99
C GLY A 105 12.92 12.79 -2.97
N LEU A 106 13.02 12.11 -4.12
CA LEU A 106 12.38 10.83 -4.37
C LEU A 106 12.86 9.72 -3.43
N SER A 107 14.16 9.58 -3.26
CA SER A 107 14.73 8.51 -2.42
C SER A 107 14.27 8.61 -0.97
N TYR A 108 14.24 9.82 -0.42
CA TYR A 108 13.76 10.05 0.95
C TYR A 108 12.26 9.80 1.08
N MET A 109 11.46 10.19 0.08
CA MET A 109 10.03 9.90 0.06
C MET A 109 9.76 8.39 0.06
N ILE A 110 10.51 7.61 -0.71
CA ILE A 110 10.41 6.14 -0.71
C ILE A 110 10.71 5.60 0.68
N THR A 111 11.80 6.04 1.30
CA THR A 111 12.22 5.59 2.63
C THR A 111 11.17 5.84 3.71
N ILE A 112 10.49 7.00 3.68
CA ILE A 112 9.42 7.31 4.65
C ILE A 112 8.13 6.56 4.32
N SER A 113 7.79 6.42 3.04
CA SER A 113 6.54 5.79 2.63
C SER A 113 6.54 4.28 2.84
N GLN A 114 7.70 3.63 2.72
CA GLN A 114 7.80 2.18 2.80
C GLN A 114 7.32 1.60 4.13
N PRO A 115 7.72 2.09 5.31
CA PRO A 115 7.20 1.61 6.59
C PRO A 115 5.68 1.78 6.73
N VAL A 116 5.15 2.92 6.26
CA VAL A 116 3.71 3.20 6.29
C VAL A 116 2.93 2.20 5.42
N LEU A 117 3.44 1.90 4.23
CA LEU A 117 2.85 0.90 3.35
C LEU A 117 2.91 -0.50 3.96
N MET A 118 4.05 -0.87 4.59
CA MET A 118 4.20 -2.15 5.29
C MET A 118 3.19 -2.34 6.42
N MET A 119 2.76 -1.26 7.08
CA MET A 119 1.70 -1.33 8.11
C MET A 119 0.30 -1.46 7.51
N ILE A 120 0.03 -0.80 6.39
CA ILE A 120 -1.31 -0.71 5.81
C ILE A 120 -1.66 -1.95 4.97
N TYR A 121 -0.71 -2.48 4.18
CA TYR A 121 -0.98 -3.61 3.28
C TYR A 121 -1.54 -4.86 3.96
N PRO A 122 -1.00 -5.36 5.08
CA PRO A 122 -1.55 -6.52 5.77
C PRO A 122 -3.01 -6.34 6.17
N VAL A 123 -3.35 -5.17 6.69
CA VAL A 123 -4.72 -4.84 7.10
C VAL A 123 -5.68 -4.84 5.91
N LEU A 124 -5.26 -4.24 4.78
CA LEU A 124 -6.07 -4.22 3.56
C LEU A 124 -6.27 -5.63 2.98
N ILE A 125 -5.20 -6.44 2.94
CA ILE A 125 -5.28 -7.82 2.43
C ILE A 125 -6.23 -8.64 3.31
N VAL A 126 -6.12 -8.57 4.63
CA VAL A 126 -7.01 -9.24 5.57
C VAL A 126 -8.46 -8.81 5.34
N LEU A 127 -8.71 -7.51 5.21
CA LEU A 127 -10.04 -6.97 4.95
C LEU A 127 -10.63 -7.52 3.64
N ILE A 128 -9.84 -7.55 2.57
CA ILE A 128 -10.25 -8.07 1.26
C ILE A 128 -10.58 -9.57 1.37
N VAL A 129 -9.69 -10.37 1.96
CA VAL A 129 -9.88 -11.82 2.12
C VAL A 129 -11.14 -12.12 2.95
N LEU A 130 -11.32 -11.43 4.08
CA LEU A 130 -12.51 -11.59 4.90
C LEU A 130 -13.79 -11.14 4.17
N SER A 131 -13.70 -10.12 3.32
CA SER A 131 -14.84 -9.66 2.52
C SER A 131 -15.29 -10.70 1.49
N PHE A 132 -14.37 -11.43 0.88
CA PHE A 132 -14.70 -12.59 0.03
C PHE A 132 -15.37 -13.72 0.83
N GLY A 133 -14.93 -13.93 2.07
CA GLY A 133 -15.51 -14.91 3.00
C GLY A 133 -16.81 -14.47 3.67
N HIS A 134 -17.31 -13.27 3.39
CA HIS A 134 -18.47 -12.68 4.06
C HIS A 134 -19.72 -13.56 4.06
N LYS A 135 -19.96 -14.33 2.99
CA LYS A 135 -21.09 -15.28 2.91
C LYS A 135 -21.00 -16.40 3.95
N TRP A 136 -19.80 -16.78 4.36
CA TRP A 136 -19.52 -17.89 5.28
C TRP A 136 -19.35 -17.41 6.73
N ILE A 137 -18.74 -16.23 6.89
CA ILE A 137 -18.41 -15.63 8.18
C ILE A 137 -19.63 -14.87 8.76
N GLY A 138 -20.58 -14.44 7.90
CA GLY A 138 -21.70 -13.59 8.29
C GLY A 138 -21.25 -12.17 8.68
N ARG A 139 -22.21 -11.38 9.22
CA ARG A 139 -21.97 -9.98 9.65
C ARG A 139 -21.27 -9.86 11.02
N ARG A 140 -20.34 -10.76 11.34
CA ARG A 140 -19.64 -10.74 12.65
C ARG A 140 -18.54 -9.69 12.66
N LYS A 141 -18.83 -8.50 13.18
CA LYS A 141 -17.89 -7.38 13.31
C LYS A 141 -16.59 -7.78 14.04
N MET A 142 -16.70 -8.63 15.06
CA MET A 142 -15.55 -9.05 15.87
C MET A 142 -14.50 -9.85 15.08
N VAL A 143 -14.90 -10.63 14.07
CA VAL A 143 -13.97 -11.35 13.20
C VAL A 143 -13.06 -10.36 12.45
N TYR A 144 -13.66 -9.32 11.89
CA TYR A 144 -12.91 -8.28 11.18
C TYR A 144 -11.98 -7.51 12.12
N ILE A 145 -12.49 -7.09 13.29
CA ILE A 145 -11.72 -6.30 14.27
C ILE A 145 -10.52 -7.09 14.78
N PHE A 146 -10.71 -8.33 15.26
CA PHE A 146 -9.61 -9.13 15.79
C PHE A 146 -8.56 -9.44 14.74
N SER A 147 -8.97 -9.85 13.53
CA SER A 147 -8.03 -10.13 12.45
C SER A 147 -7.22 -8.90 12.05
N MET A 148 -7.87 -7.74 11.91
CA MET A 148 -7.20 -6.51 11.51
C MET A 148 -6.28 -5.98 12.61
N VAL A 149 -6.68 -6.02 13.88
CA VAL A 149 -5.85 -5.58 15.01
C VAL A 149 -4.59 -6.44 15.13
N VAL A 150 -4.73 -7.75 15.00
CA VAL A 150 -3.58 -8.68 15.07
C VAL A 150 -2.65 -8.47 13.86
N ALA A 151 -3.21 -8.36 12.65
CA ALA A 151 -2.43 -8.09 11.46
C ALA A 151 -1.67 -6.76 11.55
N PHE A 152 -2.34 -5.71 12.01
CA PHE A 152 -1.73 -4.39 12.23
C PHE A 152 -0.63 -4.42 13.27
N GLY A 153 -0.83 -5.12 14.40
CA GLY A 153 0.18 -5.23 15.46
C GLY A 153 1.50 -5.85 14.95
N ILE A 154 1.42 -6.93 14.19
CA ILE A 154 2.61 -7.58 13.60
C ILE A 154 3.22 -6.72 12.50
N ALA A 155 2.40 -6.12 11.66
CA ALA A 155 2.85 -5.22 10.61
C ALA A 155 3.56 -3.98 11.18
N PHE A 156 3.07 -3.47 12.32
CA PHE A 156 3.71 -2.37 13.04
C PHE A 156 5.10 -2.76 13.58
N ILE A 157 5.25 -3.97 14.15
CA ILE A 157 6.55 -4.47 14.61
C ILE A 157 7.53 -4.57 13.44
N ASN A 158 7.10 -5.15 12.30
CA ASN A 158 7.91 -5.24 11.08
C ASN A 158 8.32 -3.88 10.54
N ALA A 159 7.41 -2.91 10.54
CA ALA A 159 7.69 -1.56 10.08
C ALA A 159 8.68 -0.83 10.98
N MET A 160 8.58 -0.99 12.29
CA MET A 160 9.53 -0.41 13.24
C MET A 160 10.94 -1.01 13.08
N GLU A 161 11.04 -2.32 12.92
CA GLU A 161 12.32 -2.98 12.60
C GLU A 161 12.92 -2.47 11.29
N GLY A 162 12.08 -2.27 10.26
CA GLY A 162 12.50 -1.71 8.97
C GLY A 162 13.07 -0.28 9.06
N VAL A 163 12.69 0.48 10.08
CA VAL A 163 13.23 1.82 10.39
C VAL A 163 14.44 1.76 11.34
N GLY A 164 14.82 0.55 11.78
CA GLY A 164 15.96 0.37 12.70
C GLY A 164 15.57 0.50 14.19
N ILE A 165 14.29 0.49 14.52
CA ILE A 165 13.79 0.52 15.89
C ILE A 165 13.46 -0.91 16.33
N GLU A 166 14.33 -1.51 17.12
CA GLU A 166 14.09 -2.81 17.70
C GLU A 166 13.18 -2.71 18.95
N LEU A 167 12.03 -3.38 18.89
CA LEU A 167 11.07 -3.44 20.00
C LEU A 167 11.41 -4.59 20.98
N GLY A 168 12.68 -5.03 21.02
CA GLY A 168 13.21 -6.02 21.95
C GLY A 168 12.45 -7.35 21.88
N MET A 169 11.84 -7.77 22.99
CA MET A 169 11.15 -9.05 23.13
C MET A 169 10.01 -9.25 22.10
N LEU A 170 9.34 -8.19 21.64
CA LEU A 170 8.27 -8.27 20.66
C LEU A 170 8.82 -8.63 19.26
N THR A 171 9.97 -8.09 18.90
CA THR A 171 10.65 -8.40 17.63
C THR A 171 11.14 -9.85 17.63
N GLU A 172 11.70 -10.34 18.75
CA GLU A 172 12.11 -11.75 18.85
C GLU A 172 10.93 -12.73 18.75
N TRP A 173 9.80 -12.37 19.34
CA TRP A 173 8.57 -13.14 19.22
C TRP A 173 8.03 -13.15 17.79
N ALA A 174 8.05 -12.01 17.14
CA ALA A 174 7.60 -11.88 15.76
C ALA A 174 8.50 -12.69 14.80
N LYS A 175 9.82 -12.69 14.99
CA LYS A 175 10.78 -13.49 14.21
C LYS A 175 10.55 -15.00 14.27
N LYS A 176 9.92 -15.50 15.32
CA LYS A 176 9.55 -16.93 15.45
C LYS A 176 8.34 -17.31 14.59
N LEU A 177 7.61 -16.33 14.05
CA LEU A 177 6.47 -16.60 13.19
C LEU A 177 6.94 -17.14 11.84
N PRO A 178 6.30 -18.19 11.32
CA PRO A 178 6.60 -18.66 9.98
C PRO A 178 6.30 -17.58 8.95
N LEU A 179 7.10 -17.52 7.90
CA LEU A 179 7.01 -16.51 6.83
C LEU A 179 7.37 -15.08 7.26
N TYR A 180 7.97 -14.87 8.44
CA TYR A 180 8.37 -13.55 8.91
C TYR A 180 9.40 -12.90 7.99
N GLU A 181 10.40 -13.66 7.53
CA GLU A 181 11.44 -13.18 6.59
C GLU A 181 10.87 -12.68 5.25
N LEU A 182 9.72 -13.20 4.84
CA LEU A 182 8.99 -12.77 3.65
C LEU A 182 8.02 -11.60 3.94
N HIS A 183 8.09 -11.00 5.11
CA HIS A 183 7.11 -9.99 5.59
C HIS A 183 5.63 -10.46 5.59
N LEU A 184 5.42 -11.77 5.58
CA LEU A 184 4.10 -12.42 5.62
C LEU A 184 3.78 -13.03 7.00
N GLY A 185 4.58 -12.77 8.02
CA GLY A 185 4.39 -13.28 9.38
C GLY A 185 3.05 -12.93 10.02
N TRP A 186 2.35 -11.91 9.51
CA TRP A 186 1.02 -11.51 9.94
C TRP A 186 -0.11 -12.46 9.51
N MET A 187 0.10 -13.29 8.46
CA MET A 187 -0.96 -14.12 7.87
C MET A 187 -1.55 -15.13 8.86
N LEU A 188 -0.69 -15.92 9.53
CA LEU A 188 -1.15 -16.94 10.48
C LEU A 188 -1.82 -16.35 11.72
N PRO A 189 -1.24 -15.34 12.38
CA PRO A 189 -1.90 -14.69 13.51
C PRO A 189 -3.20 -13.98 13.12
N ALA A 190 -3.28 -13.38 11.93
CA ALA A 190 -4.54 -12.79 11.44
C ALA A 190 -5.62 -13.84 11.22
N ALA A 191 -5.26 -15.02 10.69
CA ALA A 191 -6.18 -16.17 10.59
C ALA A 191 -6.61 -16.65 11.98
N GLY A 192 -5.69 -16.72 12.94
CA GLY A 192 -5.99 -16.99 14.34
C GLY A 192 -6.95 -15.97 14.95
N GLY A 193 -6.74 -14.68 14.67
CA GLY A 193 -7.66 -13.61 15.06
C GLY A 193 -9.06 -13.78 14.46
N ALA A 194 -9.14 -14.22 13.19
CA ALA A 194 -10.43 -14.54 12.57
C ALA A 194 -11.14 -15.68 13.30
N LEU A 195 -10.41 -16.76 13.63
CA LEU A 195 -10.97 -17.90 14.38
C LEU A 195 -11.44 -17.50 15.76
N LEU A 196 -10.69 -16.67 16.49
CA LEU A 196 -11.09 -16.12 17.80
C LEU A 196 -12.37 -15.27 17.69
N GLY A 197 -12.51 -14.49 16.62
CA GLY A 197 -13.72 -13.72 16.35
C GLY A 197 -14.94 -14.57 15.99
N LEU A 198 -14.74 -15.83 15.55
CA LEU A 198 -15.80 -16.78 15.26
C LEU A 198 -16.38 -17.44 16.52
N LEU A 199 -15.72 -17.34 17.67
CA LEU A 199 -16.18 -17.94 18.92
C LEU A 199 -17.60 -17.44 19.30
N PRO A 200 -18.48 -18.33 19.77
CA PRO A 200 -19.88 -18.00 20.04
C PRO A 200 -20.08 -16.97 21.17
N PHE A 201 -19.05 -16.73 21.96
CA PHE A 201 -19.07 -15.79 23.09
C PHE A 201 -19.39 -14.34 22.65
N TRP A 202 -18.98 -13.95 21.44
CA TRP A 202 -19.17 -12.61 20.90
C TRP A 202 -20.52 -12.41 20.19
N LYS A 203 -21.20 -13.52 19.83
CA LYS A 203 -22.50 -13.49 19.16
C LYS A 203 -23.62 -12.89 20.04
N LYS A 204 -23.50 -13.05 21.35
CA LYS A 204 -24.49 -12.57 22.32
C LYS A 204 -24.47 -11.04 22.50
N LYS A 205 -23.31 -10.42 22.28
CA LYS A 205 -23.11 -8.98 22.46
C LYS A 205 -23.46 -8.12 21.25
N GLU A 206 -23.54 -8.72 20.06
CA GLU A 206 -23.92 -8.03 18.80
C GLU A 206 -25.45 -7.94 18.63
N ILE A 207 -26.25 -8.69 19.39
CA ILE A 207 -27.72 -8.69 19.33
C ILE A 207 -28.30 -7.65 20.30
N GLU A 208 -27.52 -7.19 21.28
CA GLU A 208 -27.96 -6.20 22.28
C GLU A 208 -27.61 -4.74 21.94
N ASN A 209 -26.89 -4.48 20.83
CA ASN A 209 -26.60 -3.16 20.29
C ASN A 209 -27.09 -3.03 18.84
#